data_9a12cbaf909c4300eb766cdd07164b18
#
_entry.id   9a12cbaf909c4300eb766cdd07164b18
#
_cell.length_a   1.000
_cell.length_b   1.000
_cell.length_c   1.000
_cell.angle_alpha   90.00
_cell.angle_beta   90.00
_cell.angle_gamma   90.00
#
_symmetry.space_group_name_H-M   'P 1'
#
loop_
_entity.id
_entity.type
_entity.pdbx_description
1 polymer ?
#
loop_
_entity_poly.entity_id
_entity_poly.type
_entity_poly.pdbx_seq_one_letter_code
_entity_poly.pdbx_strand_id
1 'polypeptide(L)'
;MNILSLFVLIPLLMLLGLWIARNVNQVRGVMVAGSTLLLALAAYLTVSYIGQRHAGATAEMLFTDSIVWYAPLHICYSVGVDGISVVMLLLSSIIVFTGTFASWKLKPLTKEYFLWFTLLSTGVFGFFISTDLFTMFMFYEVALIPMYLLIGVWGSGRKEYAAMKLTLMLMGGSAFLLIGILGIYYGAGAETMNILEIVKHQIPTEMQRIFFPMVFLGFGVLGALFPFHTWSPDGHASAPTAVSMLHAGVLMKLGGYGCFRIAMYLMPTGAAIWGDFFLVLTTISVVYGGFSAVVQTDLKYINAYSSVSHCGLVLFALLMMTRVSATGAILQMLSHGLMTALFFALIGMIYGRTHTRDIRQLSGLMKIMPFLAVGYVIAGLANLGLPGLSGFVAEMTVFVGSFQNPDLFHRTCTIIATMSIVITAVYILRVVGKILYGTCQNPEHLKLTDATWDERFAVICLIIAVAGLGLAPYWVSNVISGSVEPIISQLIR
;
A
#
# COMPACT_ATOMS: atom_id res chain seq x y z
N MET A 1 -2.46 -20.80 -20.30
CA MET A 1 -2.38 -20.25 -18.94
C MET A 1 -2.05 -18.77 -19.08
N ASN A 2 -2.88 -17.90 -18.51
CA ASN A 2 -2.71 -16.45 -18.60
C ASN A 2 -1.48 -16.02 -17.79
N ILE A 3 -0.73 -15.02 -18.28
CA ILE A 3 0.44 -14.45 -17.59
C ILE A 3 0.11 -13.92 -16.20
N LEU A 4 -1.10 -13.38 -16.00
CA LEU A 4 -1.53 -12.85 -14.70
C LEU A 4 -1.70 -13.94 -13.63
N SER A 5 -2.15 -15.14 -14.02
CA SER A 5 -2.28 -16.27 -13.11
C SER A 5 -0.93 -16.73 -12.55
N LEU A 6 0.19 -16.35 -13.18
CA LEU A 6 1.54 -16.63 -12.64
C LEU A 6 1.81 -15.86 -11.33
N PHE A 7 1.18 -14.70 -11.13
CA PHE A 7 1.30 -13.94 -9.86
C PHE A 7 0.68 -14.67 -8.66
N VAL A 8 -0.22 -15.62 -8.90
CA VAL A 8 -0.76 -16.51 -7.87
C VAL A 8 -0.04 -17.85 -7.87
N LEU A 9 0.27 -18.40 -9.03
CA LEU A 9 0.89 -19.71 -9.15
C LEU A 9 2.32 -19.73 -8.59
N ILE A 10 3.15 -18.71 -8.87
CA ILE A 10 4.54 -18.65 -8.36
C ILE A 10 4.55 -18.66 -6.82
N PRO A 11 3.80 -17.80 -6.11
CA PRO A 11 3.71 -17.89 -4.65
C PRO A 11 3.19 -19.24 -4.14
N LEU A 12 2.24 -19.88 -4.81
CA LEU A 12 1.79 -21.23 -4.45
C LEU A 12 2.90 -22.27 -4.60
N LEU A 13 3.69 -22.19 -5.65
CA LEU A 13 4.89 -23.03 -5.83
C LEU A 13 5.96 -22.72 -4.78
N MET A 14 6.12 -21.44 -4.39
CA MET A 14 6.99 -21.06 -3.27
C MET A 14 6.52 -21.71 -1.97
N LEU A 15 5.21 -21.72 -1.68
CA LEU A 15 4.65 -22.39 -0.50
C LEU A 15 4.99 -23.89 -0.48
N LEU A 16 4.83 -24.57 -1.62
CA LEU A 16 5.23 -25.97 -1.76
C LEU A 16 6.73 -26.17 -1.57
N GLY A 17 7.56 -25.32 -2.18
CA GLY A 17 9.00 -25.34 -2.00
C GLY A 17 9.45 -25.12 -0.55
N LEU A 18 8.81 -24.16 0.12
CA LEU A 18 9.03 -23.89 1.55
C LEU A 18 8.60 -25.08 2.42
N TRP A 19 7.49 -25.73 2.09
CA TRP A 19 7.02 -26.89 2.83
C TRP A 19 8.01 -28.06 2.76
N ILE A 20 8.63 -28.27 1.61
CA ILE A 20 9.63 -29.33 1.36
C ILE A 20 11.01 -28.94 1.96
N ALA A 21 11.34 -27.67 2.07
CA ALA A 21 12.63 -27.18 2.55
C ALA A 21 12.93 -27.68 3.98
N ARG A 22 14.15 -28.20 4.18
CA ARG A 22 14.59 -28.82 5.44
C ARG A 22 15.53 -27.92 6.25
N ASN A 23 16.17 -26.97 5.62
CA ASN A 23 17.14 -26.09 6.29
C ASN A 23 16.94 -24.62 5.85
N VAL A 24 17.49 -23.70 6.64
CA VAL A 24 17.34 -22.25 6.42
C VAL A 24 17.89 -21.78 5.07
N ASN A 25 18.94 -22.41 4.56
CA ASN A 25 19.51 -22.05 3.27
C ASN A 25 18.57 -22.40 2.10
N GLN A 26 17.88 -23.54 2.17
CA GLN A 26 16.86 -23.91 1.19
C GLN A 26 15.65 -22.96 1.27
N VAL A 27 15.22 -22.60 2.49
CA VAL A 27 14.15 -21.62 2.69
C VAL A 27 14.52 -20.26 2.02
N ARG A 28 15.73 -19.78 2.29
CA ARG A 28 16.24 -18.55 1.66
C ARG A 28 16.34 -18.68 0.14
N GLY A 29 16.81 -19.82 -0.36
CA GLY A 29 16.90 -20.11 -1.80
C GLY A 29 15.53 -20.05 -2.49
N VAL A 30 14.50 -20.68 -1.93
CA VAL A 30 13.13 -20.62 -2.44
C VAL A 30 12.59 -19.18 -2.45
N MET A 31 12.81 -18.45 -1.35
CA MET A 31 12.33 -17.08 -1.23
C MET A 31 12.99 -16.13 -2.23
N VAL A 32 14.33 -16.21 -2.38
CA VAL A 32 15.06 -15.38 -3.36
C VAL A 32 14.65 -15.73 -4.79
N ALA A 33 14.62 -17.03 -5.14
CA ALA A 33 14.23 -17.45 -6.48
C ALA A 33 12.79 -17.01 -6.83
N GLY A 34 11.83 -17.28 -5.93
CA GLY A 34 10.43 -16.93 -6.15
C GLY A 34 10.18 -15.43 -6.20
N SER A 35 10.73 -14.66 -5.27
CA SER A 35 10.56 -13.19 -5.26
C SER A 35 11.27 -12.52 -6.45
N THR A 36 12.41 -13.06 -6.91
CA THR A 36 13.08 -12.59 -8.13
C THR A 36 12.24 -12.87 -9.37
N LEU A 37 11.63 -14.07 -9.46
CA LEU A 37 10.73 -14.42 -10.56
C LEU A 37 9.49 -13.51 -10.58
N LEU A 38 8.90 -13.21 -9.42
CA LEU A 38 7.77 -12.28 -9.32
C LEU A 38 8.16 -10.87 -9.74
N LEU A 39 9.34 -10.39 -9.36
CA LEU A 39 9.84 -9.08 -9.77
C LEU A 39 10.10 -9.03 -11.29
N ALA A 40 10.73 -10.06 -11.84
CA ALA A 40 10.96 -10.18 -13.28
C ALA A 40 9.64 -10.25 -14.05
N LEU A 41 8.65 -11.00 -13.55
CA LEU A 41 7.31 -11.08 -14.13
C LEU A 41 6.60 -9.73 -14.12
N ALA A 42 6.68 -8.97 -13.00
CA ALA A 42 6.08 -7.65 -12.90
C ALA A 42 6.75 -6.64 -13.85
N ALA A 43 8.07 -6.69 -13.97
CA ALA A 43 8.80 -5.86 -14.94
C ALA A 43 8.41 -6.22 -16.39
N TYR A 44 8.37 -7.51 -16.72
CA TYR A 44 7.92 -7.97 -18.04
C TYR A 44 6.47 -7.56 -18.32
N LEU A 45 5.56 -7.71 -17.38
CA LEU A 45 4.17 -7.28 -17.51
C LEU A 45 4.08 -5.78 -17.77
N THR A 46 4.86 -4.96 -17.04
CA THR A 46 4.89 -3.51 -17.22
C THR A 46 5.33 -3.13 -18.62
N VAL A 47 6.44 -3.71 -19.09
CA VAL A 47 6.95 -3.45 -20.46
C VAL A 47 5.94 -3.91 -21.53
N SER A 48 5.36 -5.10 -21.36
CA SER A 48 4.36 -5.67 -22.28
C SER A 48 3.08 -4.83 -22.31
N TYR A 49 2.61 -4.35 -21.15
CA TYR A 49 1.46 -3.47 -21.05
C TYR A 49 1.69 -2.16 -21.80
N ILE A 50 2.82 -1.50 -21.54
CA ILE A 50 3.21 -0.26 -22.23
C ILE A 50 3.30 -0.52 -23.75
N GLY A 51 3.93 -1.62 -24.17
CA GLY A 51 4.05 -1.99 -25.58
C GLY A 51 2.70 -2.18 -26.26
N GLN A 52 1.74 -2.86 -25.63
CA GLN A 52 0.38 -3.03 -26.17
C GLN A 52 -0.38 -1.70 -26.26
N ARG A 53 -0.25 -0.82 -25.27
CA ARG A 53 -0.84 0.53 -25.32
C ARG A 53 -0.26 1.37 -26.46
N HIS A 54 1.05 1.32 -26.67
CA HIS A 54 1.71 1.99 -27.80
C HIS A 54 1.31 1.39 -29.16
N ALA A 55 1.01 0.09 -29.21
CA ALA A 55 0.51 -0.58 -30.41
C ALA A 55 -0.98 -0.28 -30.70
N GLY A 56 -1.64 0.54 -29.86
CA GLY A 56 -3.02 0.99 -30.09
C GLY A 56 -4.10 0.14 -29.40
N ALA A 57 -3.77 -0.68 -28.40
CA ALA A 57 -4.76 -1.39 -27.63
C ALA A 57 -5.62 -0.41 -26.81
N THR A 58 -6.94 -0.38 -27.08
CA THR A 58 -7.91 0.53 -26.45
C THR A 58 -8.75 -0.11 -25.34
N ALA A 59 -8.72 -1.44 -25.20
CA ALA A 59 -9.47 -2.14 -24.16
C ALA A 59 -9.14 -1.59 -22.76
N GLU A 60 -10.13 -1.44 -21.91
CA GLU A 60 -9.95 -0.92 -20.55
C GLU A 60 -8.98 -1.80 -19.74
N MET A 61 -9.20 -3.12 -19.77
CA MET A 61 -8.31 -4.12 -19.17
C MET A 61 -7.61 -4.93 -20.26
N LEU A 62 -6.33 -5.24 -20.03
CA LEU A 62 -5.52 -6.10 -20.89
C LEU A 62 -5.22 -7.44 -20.21
N PHE A 63 -4.80 -8.43 -20.97
CA PHE A 63 -4.48 -9.78 -20.50
C PHE A 63 -5.65 -10.47 -19.77
N THR A 64 -6.88 -10.17 -20.17
CA THR A 64 -8.09 -10.71 -19.55
C THR A 64 -8.25 -12.21 -19.79
N ASP A 65 -8.69 -12.92 -18.76
CA ASP A 65 -9.07 -14.33 -18.80
C ASP A 65 -10.14 -14.59 -17.74
N SER A 66 -11.02 -15.56 -17.94
CA SER A 66 -12.09 -15.86 -17.00
C SER A 66 -12.43 -17.34 -17.02
N ILE A 67 -12.47 -17.93 -15.82
CA ILE A 67 -12.85 -19.32 -15.59
C ILE A 67 -13.97 -19.35 -14.55
N VAL A 68 -15.09 -19.97 -14.89
CA VAL A 68 -16.22 -20.13 -13.96
C VAL A 68 -15.79 -21.00 -12.77
N TRP A 69 -15.88 -20.45 -11.56
CA TRP A 69 -15.57 -21.16 -10.33
C TRP A 69 -16.85 -21.67 -9.62
N TYR A 70 -17.85 -20.81 -9.49
CA TYR A 70 -19.12 -21.17 -8.84
C TYR A 70 -20.31 -20.59 -9.62
N ALA A 71 -20.87 -21.39 -10.51
CA ALA A 71 -21.94 -20.98 -11.41
C ALA A 71 -23.23 -20.47 -10.73
N PRO A 72 -23.73 -21.02 -9.58
CA PRO A 72 -24.97 -20.56 -8.96
C PRO A 72 -24.97 -19.10 -8.52
N LEU A 73 -23.80 -18.50 -8.24
CA LEU A 73 -23.64 -17.09 -7.88
C LEU A 73 -22.86 -16.31 -8.95
N HIS A 74 -22.67 -16.87 -10.14
CA HIS A 74 -21.92 -16.26 -11.23
C HIS A 74 -20.50 -15.81 -10.85
N ILE A 75 -19.88 -16.53 -9.90
CA ILE A 75 -18.53 -16.25 -9.42
C ILE A 75 -17.52 -16.86 -10.37
N CYS A 76 -16.60 -16.03 -10.88
CA CYS A 76 -15.57 -16.44 -11.80
C CYS A 76 -14.18 -16.09 -11.24
N TYR A 77 -13.20 -16.94 -11.47
CA TYR A 77 -11.82 -16.53 -11.43
C TYR A 77 -11.54 -15.72 -12.68
N SER A 78 -11.75 -14.41 -12.57
CA SER A 78 -11.54 -13.49 -13.68
C SER A 78 -10.35 -12.60 -13.37
N VAL A 79 -9.43 -12.51 -14.30
CA VAL A 79 -8.21 -11.71 -14.18
C VAL A 79 -8.11 -10.71 -15.33
N GLY A 80 -7.52 -9.57 -15.03
CA GLY A 80 -7.25 -8.51 -16.00
C GLY A 80 -6.46 -7.41 -15.33
N VAL A 81 -5.70 -6.62 -16.07
CA VAL A 81 -4.94 -5.50 -15.56
C VAL A 81 -5.10 -4.26 -16.40
N ASP A 82 -5.12 -3.15 -15.71
CA ASP A 82 -4.96 -1.81 -16.27
C ASP A 82 -3.65 -1.19 -15.79
N GLY A 83 -3.40 0.09 -16.12
CA GLY A 83 -2.20 0.77 -15.67
C GLY A 83 -2.10 0.92 -14.16
N ILE A 84 -3.23 1.01 -13.44
CA ILE A 84 -3.25 1.09 -11.98
C ILE A 84 -2.79 -0.25 -11.39
N SER A 85 -3.39 -1.36 -11.83
CA SER A 85 -3.04 -2.71 -11.39
C SER A 85 -1.59 -3.07 -11.68
N VAL A 86 -1.09 -2.75 -12.88
CA VAL A 86 0.31 -2.99 -13.29
C VAL A 86 1.29 -2.30 -12.35
N VAL A 87 1.03 -1.04 -12.02
CA VAL A 87 1.89 -0.26 -11.10
C VAL A 87 1.83 -0.82 -9.69
N MET A 88 0.66 -1.27 -9.22
CA MET A 88 0.52 -1.89 -7.90
C MET A 88 1.18 -3.27 -7.82
N LEU A 89 1.15 -4.07 -8.90
CA LEU A 89 1.85 -5.35 -8.99
C LEU A 89 3.38 -5.15 -8.98
N LEU A 90 3.87 -4.13 -9.68
CA LEU A 90 5.29 -3.78 -9.66
C LEU A 90 5.74 -3.36 -8.25
N LEU A 91 4.98 -2.48 -7.58
CA LEU A 91 5.21 -2.08 -6.19
C LEU A 91 5.27 -3.29 -5.26
N SER A 92 4.27 -4.17 -5.36
CA SER A 92 4.16 -5.36 -4.52
C SER A 92 5.35 -6.29 -4.71
N SER A 93 5.78 -6.50 -5.95
CA SER A 93 6.92 -7.35 -6.28
C SER A 93 8.24 -6.79 -5.75
N ILE A 94 8.46 -5.46 -5.84
CA ILE A 94 9.64 -4.79 -5.27
C ILE A 94 9.67 -4.98 -3.75
N ILE A 95 8.53 -4.80 -3.07
CA ILE A 95 8.47 -4.89 -1.61
C ILE A 95 8.61 -6.34 -1.13
N VAL A 96 8.02 -7.32 -1.80
CA VAL A 96 8.18 -8.74 -1.46
C VAL A 96 9.65 -9.17 -1.66
N PHE A 97 10.29 -8.74 -2.74
CA PHE A 97 11.69 -9.00 -3.02
C PHE A 97 12.60 -8.39 -1.94
N THR A 98 12.48 -7.09 -1.68
CA THR A 98 13.30 -6.41 -0.67
C THR A 98 12.98 -6.87 0.75
N GLY A 99 11.74 -7.21 1.06
CA GLY A 99 11.32 -7.80 2.32
C GLY A 99 11.94 -9.16 2.61
N THR A 100 12.21 -9.96 1.57
CA THR A 100 12.94 -11.23 1.70
C THR A 100 14.35 -11.00 2.27
N PHE A 101 15.07 -10.00 1.77
CA PHE A 101 16.39 -9.63 2.29
C PHE A 101 16.33 -8.94 3.65
N ALA A 102 15.33 -8.11 3.90
CA ALA A 102 15.12 -7.47 5.21
C ALA A 102 14.82 -8.49 6.33
N SER A 103 14.33 -9.69 5.99
CA SER A 103 14.08 -10.79 6.94
C SER A 103 15.16 -11.88 6.90
N TRP A 104 16.32 -11.65 6.28
CA TRP A 104 17.37 -12.65 6.05
C TRP A 104 17.84 -13.36 7.31
N LYS A 105 17.93 -12.64 8.41
CA LYS A 105 18.45 -13.12 9.70
C LYS A 105 17.37 -13.43 10.73
N LEU A 106 16.10 -13.42 10.32
CA LEU A 106 14.98 -13.63 11.24
C LEU A 106 15.06 -15.02 11.90
N LYS A 107 14.90 -15.06 13.22
CA LYS A 107 14.80 -16.25 14.07
C LYS A 107 13.84 -15.96 15.23
N PRO A 108 13.17 -16.95 15.85
CA PRO A 108 13.04 -18.36 15.44
C PRO A 108 11.98 -18.62 14.37
N LEU A 109 11.73 -19.88 14.02
CA LEU A 109 10.66 -20.32 13.12
C LEU A 109 10.71 -19.64 11.73
N THR A 110 11.91 -19.58 11.15
CA THR A 110 12.18 -18.90 9.88
C THR A 110 11.32 -19.45 8.72
N LYS A 111 11.12 -20.78 8.65
CA LYS A 111 10.33 -21.45 7.62
C LYS A 111 8.86 -21.04 7.70
N GLU A 112 8.29 -21.13 8.89
CA GLU A 112 6.89 -20.79 9.18
C GLU A 112 6.62 -19.32 8.91
N TYR A 113 7.55 -18.45 9.26
CA TYR A 113 7.47 -17.02 8.94
C TYR A 113 7.35 -16.79 7.43
N PHE A 114 8.22 -17.39 6.64
CA PHE A 114 8.20 -17.21 5.19
C PHE A 114 7.00 -17.90 4.52
N LEU A 115 6.45 -18.98 5.09
CA LEU A 115 5.16 -19.53 4.64
C LEU A 115 4.03 -18.50 4.77
N TRP A 116 3.87 -17.90 5.94
CA TRP A 116 2.84 -16.89 6.14
C TRP A 116 3.08 -15.61 5.36
N PHE A 117 4.34 -15.17 5.24
CA PHE A 117 4.71 -14.01 4.43
C PHE A 117 4.40 -14.24 2.93
N THR A 118 4.64 -15.44 2.41
CA THR A 118 4.31 -15.80 1.02
C THR A 118 2.80 -15.89 0.81
N LEU A 119 2.05 -16.45 1.77
CA LEU A 119 0.59 -16.50 1.70
C LEU A 119 -0.04 -15.09 1.71
N LEU A 120 0.47 -14.20 2.56
CA LEU A 120 0.10 -12.79 2.55
C LEU A 120 0.32 -12.16 1.18
N SER A 121 1.49 -12.38 0.58
CA SER A 121 1.83 -11.88 -0.75
C SER A 121 0.89 -12.43 -1.82
N THR A 122 0.50 -13.72 -1.72
CA THR A 122 -0.46 -14.35 -2.65
C THR A 122 -1.81 -13.62 -2.65
N GLY A 123 -2.33 -13.29 -1.46
CA GLY A 123 -3.57 -12.52 -1.33
C GLY A 123 -3.46 -11.15 -1.98
N VAL A 124 -2.34 -10.45 -1.76
CA VAL A 124 -2.09 -9.13 -2.36
C VAL A 124 -2.03 -9.19 -3.89
N PHE A 125 -1.25 -10.12 -4.45
CA PHE A 125 -1.16 -10.26 -5.91
C PHE A 125 -2.51 -10.67 -6.53
N GLY A 126 -3.19 -11.63 -5.92
CA GLY A 126 -4.51 -12.09 -6.36
C GLY A 126 -5.55 -10.96 -6.36
N PHE A 127 -5.51 -10.07 -5.37
CA PHE A 127 -6.40 -8.92 -5.31
C PHE A 127 -6.21 -7.97 -6.50
N PHE A 128 -4.96 -7.59 -6.81
CA PHE A 128 -4.70 -6.63 -7.88
C PHE A 128 -4.93 -7.15 -9.30
N ILE A 129 -4.92 -8.46 -9.51
CA ILE A 129 -5.22 -9.05 -10.84
C ILE A 129 -6.70 -9.38 -11.00
N SER A 130 -7.48 -9.44 -9.92
CA SER A 130 -8.89 -9.87 -9.98
C SER A 130 -9.78 -8.79 -10.59
N THR A 131 -10.65 -9.20 -11.49
CA THR A 131 -11.74 -8.39 -12.08
C THR A 131 -13.13 -8.87 -11.67
N ASP A 132 -13.22 -9.89 -10.82
CA ASP A 132 -14.43 -10.39 -10.21
C ASP A 132 -14.50 -9.96 -8.75
N LEU A 133 -15.63 -9.37 -8.33
CA LEU A 133 -15.80 -8.78 -6.99
C LEU A 133 -15.61 -9.78 -5.87
N PHE A 134 -16.16 -10.98 -6.02
CA PHE A 134 -16.06 -12.00 -4.98
C PHE A 134 -14.66 -12.59 -4.88
N THR A 135 -14.03 -12.87 -6.03
CA THR A 135 -12.65 -13.37 -6.07
C THR A 135 -11.68 -12.34 -5.52
N MET A 136 -11.89 -11.05 -5.81
CA MET A 136 -11.12 -9.96 -5.21
C MET A 136 -11.29 -9.91 -3.68
N PHE A 137 -12.53 -10.03 -3.19
CA PHE A 137 -12.82 -10.10 -1.75
C PHE A 137 -12.15 -11.32 -1.10
N MET A 138 -12.20 -12.49 -1.74
CA MET A 138 -11.56 -13.70 -1.25
C MET A 138 -10.04 -13.52 -1.10
N PHE A 139 -9.35 -12.90 -2.08
CA PHE A 139 -7.92 -12.63 -1.97
C PHE A 139 -7.60 -11.60 -0.88
N TYR A 140 -8.48 -10.64 -0.64
CA TYR A 140 -8.36 -9.73 0.51
C TYR A 140 -8.39 -10.50 1.83
N GLU A 141 -9.34 -11.43 2.01
CA GLU A 141 -9.43 -12.26 3.22
C GLU A 141 -8.21 -13.20 3.37
N VAL A 142 -7.71 -13.76 2.27
CA VAL A 142 -6.48 -14.57 2.26
C VAL A 142 -5.28 -13.78 2.77
N ALA A 143 -5.22 -12.47 2.51
CA ALA A 143 -4.14 -11.62 3.02
C ALA A 143 -4.29 -11.31 4.53
N LEU A 144 -5.50 -11.29 5.06
CA LEU A 144 -5.77 -10.93 6.46
C LEU A 144 -5.29 -11.98 7.48
N ILE A 145 -5.54 -13.25 7.22
CA ILE A 145 -5.20 -14.35 8.14
C ILE A 145 -3.70 -14.40 8.45
N PRO A 146 -2.80 -14.35 7.46
CA PRO A 146 -1.37 -14.33 7.72
C PRO A 146 -0.92 -13.15 8.58
N MET A 147 -1.56 -11.98 8.43
CA MET A 147 -1.21 -10.79 9.22
C MET A 147 -1.37 -11.02 10.72
N TYR A 148 -2.48 -11.65 11.12
CA TYR A 148 -2.70 -11.99 12.53
C TYR A 148 -1.56 -12.83 13.10
N LEU A 149 -1.17 -13.88 12.37
CA LEU A 149 -0.13 -14.81 12.81
C LEU A 149 1.26 -14.18 12.77
N LEU A 150 1.59 -13.44 11.71
CA LEU A 150 2.89 -12.79 11.55
C LEU A 150 3.13 -11.75 12.67
N ILE A 151 2.11 -11.00 13.06
CA ILE A 151 2.23 -10.03 14.16
C ILE A 151 2.20 -10.74 15.52
N GLY A 152 1.27 -11.68 15.73
CA GLY A 152 1.08 -12.35 17.01
C GLY A 152 2.27 -13.22 17.42
N VAL A 153 2.92 -13.90 16.48
CA VAL A 153 4.04 -14.81 16.75
C VAL A 153 5.38 -14.06 16.74
N TRP A 154 5.71 -13.36 15.64
CA TRP A 154 7.03 -12.73 15.44
C TRP A 154 7.08 -11.25 15.76
N GLY A 155 5.98 -10.68 16.18
CA GLY A 155 5.89 -9.26 16.54
C GLY A 155 6.64 -8.92 17.84
N SER A 156 6.67 -7.64 18.16
CA SER A 156 7.30 -7.08 19.35
C SER A 156 6.36 -6.19 20.16
N GLY A 157 6.66 -5.97 21.43
CA GLY A 157 5.84 -5.15 22.31
C GLY A 157 4.49 -5.81 22.60
N ARG A 158 3.40 -5.03 22.54
CA ARG A 158 2.02 -5.54 22.75
C ARG A 158 1.46 -6.27 21.51
N LYS A 159 2.21 -7.22 21.00
CA LYS A 159 1.96 -7.90 19.72
C LYS A 159 0.60 -8.61 19.65
N GLU A 160 0.17 -9.26 20.74
CA GLU A 160 -1.12 -9.97 20.79
C GLU A 160 -2.30 -9.00 20.69
N TYR A 161 -2.24 -7.91 21.46
CA TYR A 161 -3.23 -6.84 21.37
C TYR A 161 -3.28 -6.21 19.96
N ALA A 162 -2.11 -5.92 19.39
CA ALA A 162 -2.01 -5.32 18.07
C ALA A 162 -2.54 -6.24 16.97
N ALA A 163 -2.20 -7.54 17.02
CA ALA A 163 -2.71 -8.54 16.09
C ALA A 163 -4.24 -8.68 16.18
N MET A 164 -4.78 -8.78 17.40
CA MET A 164 -6.24 -8.89 17.63
C MET A 164 -6.97 -7.64 17.16
N LYS A 165 -6.49 -6.45 17.52
CA LYS A 165 -7.10 -5.16 17.14
C LYS A 165 -7.12 -4.98 15.62
N LEU A 166 -5.98 -5.25 14.96
CA LEU A 166 -5.88 -5.21 13.50
C LEU A 166 -6.91 -6.14 12.85
N THR A 167 -6.92 -7.40 13.27
CA THR A 167 -7.79 -8.40 12.67
C THR A 167 -9.26 -8.05 12.86
N LEU A 168 -9.68 -7.69 14.08
CA LEU A 168 -11.09 -7.35 14.35
C LEU A 168 -11.55 -6.10 13.57
N MET A 169 -10.68 -5.08 13.47
CA MET A 169 -11.01 -3.86 12.71
C MET A 169 -11.12 -4.15 11.21
N LEU A 170 -10.19 -4.92 10.65
CA LEU A 170 -10.22 -5.25 9.22
C LEU A 170 -11.36 -6.22 8.89
N MET A 171 -11.64 -7.21 9.73
CA MET A 171 -12.83 -8.08 9.58
C MET A 171 -14.14 -7.30 9.69
N GLY A 172 -14.22 -6.31 10.60
CA GLY A 172 -15.35 -5.39 10.65
C GLY A 172 -15.54 -4.63 9.33
N GLY A 173 -14.43 -4.13 8.76
CA GLY A 173 -14.41 -3.49 7.42
C GLY A 173 -14.85 -4.46 6.32
N SER A 174 -14.35 -5.70 6.33
CA SER A 174 -14.69 -6.71 5.33
C SER A 174 -16.17 -7.15 5.39
N ALA A 175 -16.78 -7.14 6.58
CA ALA A 175 -18.21 -7.40 6.69
C ALA A 175 -19.06 -6.33 5.96
N PHE A 176 -18.72 -5.03 6.11
CA PHE A 176 -19.34 -3.97 5.32
C PHE A 176 -19.07 -4.14 3.82
N LEU A 177 -17.86 -4.53 3.45
CA LEU A 177 -17.49 -4.78 2.07
C LEU A 177 -18.31 -5.92 1.45
N LEU A 178 -18.46 -7.04 2.15
CA LEU A 178 -19.27 -8.18 1.67
C LEU A 178 -20.72 -7.79 1.45
N ILE A 179 -21.34 -7.08 2.41
CA ILE A 179 -22.71 -6.57 2.26
C ILE A 179 -22.80 -5.65 1.03
N GLY A 180 -21.83 -4.76 0.85
CA GLY A 180 -21.78 -3.86 -0.30
C GLY A 180 -21.61 -4.59 -1.63
N ILE A 181 -20.76 -5.62 -1.71
CA ILE A 181 -20.59 -6.46 -2.91
C ILE A 181 -21.89 -7.18 -3.28
N LEU A 182 -22.57 -7.77 -2.30
CA LEU A 182 -23.87 -8.41 -2.54
C LEU A 182 -24.92 -7.38 -2.99
N GLY A 183 -24.90 -6.18 -2.40
CA GLY A 183 -25.76 -5.06 -2.82
C GLY A 183 -25.50 -4.61 -4.26
N ILE A 184 -24.24 -4.53 -4.69
CA ILE A 184 -23.87 -4.25 -6.08
C ILE A 184 -24.37 -5.37 -7.00
N TYR A 185 -24.14 -6.63 -6.65
CA TYR A 185 -24.53 -7.79 -7.45
C TYR A 185 -26.04 -7.81 -7.71
N TYR A 186 -26.84 -7.72 -6.64
CA TYR A 186 -28.30 -7.70 -6.78
C TYR A 186 -28.84 -6.40 -7.41
N GLY A 187 -28.17 -5.28 -7.14
CA GLY A 187 -28.57 -3.97 -7.66
C GLY A 187 -28.29 -3.79 -9.15
N ALA A 188 -27.22 -4.39 -9.66
CA ALA A 188 -26.88 -4.32 -11.08
C ALA A 188 -27.84 -5.16 -11.94
N GLY A 189 -28.46 -6.22 -11.42
CA GLY A 189 -29.30 -7.14 -12.19
C GLY A 189 -28.56 -7.83 -13.35
N ALA A 190 -27.22 -7.82 -13.31
CA ALA A 190 -26.34 -8.24 -14.40
C ALA A 190 -26.01 -9.74 -14.37
N GLU A 191 -26.46 -10.46 -13.31
CA GLU A 191 -26.14 -11.89 -13.10
C GLU A 191 -24.63 -12.19 -13.27
N THR A 192 -23.77 -11.27 -12.80
CA THR A 192 -22.32 -11.39 -12.87
C THR A 192 -21.65 -10.68 -11.71
N MET A 193 -20.46 -11.16 -11.32
CA MET A 193 -19.56 -10.49 -10.35
C MET A 193 -18.42 -9.75 -11.06
N ASN A 194 -18.36 -9.78 -12.39
CA ASN A 194 -17.30 -9.14 -13.14
C ASN A 194 -17.50 -7.62 -13.20
N ILE A 195 -16.51 -6.86 -12.75
CA ILE A 195 -16.54 -5.39 -12.67
C ILE A 195 -16.81 -4.76 -14.05
N LEU A 196 -16.19 -5.28 -15.10
CA LEU A 196 -16.33 -4.74 -16.47
C LEU A 196 -17.72 -4.96 -17.07
N GLU A 197 -18.42 -5.99 -16.62
CA GLU A 197 -19.82 -6.21 -17.04
C GLU A 197 -20.78 -5.39 -16.16
N ILE A 198 -20.57 -5.37 -14.84
CA ILE A 198 -21.42 -4.61 -13.92
C ILE A 198 -21.47 -3.13 -14.29
N VAL A 199 -20.34 -2.54 -14.69
CA VAL A 199 -20.28 -1.11 -15.06
C VAL A 199 -21.15 -0.75 -16.27
N LYS A 200 -21.49 -1.73 -17.13
CA LYS A 200 -22.38 -1.50 -18.26
C LYS A 200 -23.87 -1.41 -17.83
N HIS A 201 -24.18 -1.90 -16.64
CA HIS A 201 -25.51 -1.85 -16.06
C HIS A 201 -25.60 -0.70 -15.06
N GLN A 202 -26.66 0.10 -15.15
CA GLN A 202 -26.89 1.19 -14.21
C GLN A 202 -27.47 0.66 -12.91
N ILE A 203 -26.68 0.74 -11.82
CA ILE A 203 -27.19 0.43 -10.48
C ILE A 203 -28.18 1.56 -10.07
N PRO A 204 -29.40 1.21 -9.60
CA PRO A 204 -30.37 2.22 -9.16
C PRO A 204 -29.78 3.18 -8.10
N THR A 205 -30.12 4.47 -8.21
CA THR A 205 -29.59 5.52 -7.31
C THR A 205 -29.84 5.21 -5.83
N GLU A 206 -31.02 4.68 -5.48
CA GLU A 206 -31.34 4.30 -4.10
C GLU A 206 -30.42 3.20 -3.56
N MET A 207 -30.03 2.24 -4.41
CA MET A 207 -29.09 1.20 -4.03
C MET A 207 -27.66 1.77 -3.90
N GLN A 208 -27.24 2.64 -4.81
CA GLN A 208 -25.95 3.32 -4.68
C GLN A 208 -25.88 4.15 -3.39
N ARG A 209 -26.98 4.82 -3.01
CA ARG A 209 -27.06 5.60 -1.77
C ARG A 209 -26.83 4.76 -0.51
N ILE A 210 -27.27 3.50 -0.52
CA ILE A 210 -27.13 2.57 0.61
C ILE A 210 -25.77 1.87 0.59
N PHE A 211 -25.34 1.35 -0.56
CA PHE A 211 -24.20 0.45 -0.64
C PHE A 211 -22.87 1.15 -0.90
N PHE A 212 -22.87 2.35 -1.50
CA PHE A 212 -21.63 3.11 -1.67
C PHE A 212 -20.90 3.38 -0.35
N PRO A 213 -21.55 3.92 0.71
CA PRO A 213 -20.87 4.16 1.97
C PRO A 213 -20.37 2.87 2.62
N MET A 214 -21.05 1.73 2.43
CA MET A 214 -20.60 0.45 2.95
C MET A 214 -19.32 -0.02 2.26
N VAL A 215 -19.27 0.01 0.94
CA VAL A 215 -18.08 -0.38 0.17
C VAL A 215 -16.92 0.59 0.41
N PHE A 216 -17.20 1.91 0.38
CA PHE A 216 -16.17 2.91 0.60
C PHE A 216 -15.60 2.84 2.02
N LEU A 217 -16.45 2.65 3.03
CA LEU A 217 -16.02 2.47 4.41
C LEU A 217 -15.24 1.16 4.58
N GLY A 218 -15.71 0.05 4.01
CA GLY A 218 -15.02 -1.24 4.10
C GLY A 218 -13.58 -1.18 3.59
N PHE A 219 -13.36 -0.61 2.41
CA PHE A 219 -12.02 -0.34 1.89
C PHE A 219 -11.31 0.81 2.62
N GLY A 220 -12.04 1.82 3.08
CA GLY A 220 -11.52 2.94 3.85
C GLY A 220 -10.93 2.51 5.19
N VAL A 221 -11.53 1.53 5.87
CA VAL A 221 -10.95 0.93 7.09
C VAL A 221 -9.56 0.36 6.78
N LEU A 222 -9.40 -0.38 5.69
CA LEU A 222 -8.12 -0.90 5.23
C LEU A 222 -7.14 0.22 4.84
N GLY A 223 -7.63 1.29 4.24
CA GLY A 223 -6.87 2.53 3.92
C GLY A 223 -6.60 3.43 5.13
N ALA A 224 -6.93 2.99 6.35
CA ALA A 224 -6.78 3.75 7.60
C ALA A 224 -7.53 5.09 7.61
N LEU A 225 -8.76 5.11 7.11
CA LEU A 225 -9.66 6.26 7.14
C LEU A 225 -10.03 6.62 8.59
N PHE A 226 -9.96 7.90 8.95
CA PHE A 226 -10.48 8.39 10.24
C PHE A 226 -12.01 8.16 10.33
N PRO A 227 -12.54 7.71 11.47
CA PRO A 227 -11.87 7.36 12.74
C PRO A 227 -11.39 5.90 12.84
N PHE A 228 -11.50 5.11 11.81
CA PHE A 228 -11.21 3.67 11.79
C PHE A 228 -9.74 3.31 11.54
N HIS A 229 -8.81 4.26 11.74
CA HIS A 229 -7.38 4.12 11.49
C HIS A 229 -6.58 3.50 12.66
N THR A 230 -7.16 3.39 13.84
CA THR A 230 -6.40 3.15 15.10
C THR A 230 -5.71 1.78 15.16
N TRP A 231 -6.09 0.83 14.34
CA TRP A 231 -5.43 -0.47 14.20
C TRP A 231 -4.05 -0.36 13.51
N SER A 232 -3.91 0.61 12.60
CA SER A 232 -2.72 0.74 11.74
C SER A 232 -1.46 1.09 12.53
N PRO A 233 -1.42 2.12 13.42
CA PRO A 233 -0.24 2.40 14.22
C PRO A 233 0.19 1.25 15.13
N ASP A 234 -0.75 0.60 15.81
CA ASP A 234 -0.46 -0.53 16.69
C ASP A 234 0.04 -1.74 15.90
N GLY A 235 -0.60 -2.03 14.77
CA GLY A 235 -0.21 -3.13 13.86
C GLY A 235 1.21 -2.94 13.32
N HIS A 236 1.52 -1.77 12.77
CA HIS A 236 2.86 -1.48 12.22
C HIS A 236 3.95 -1.46 13.29
N ALA A 237 3.69 -0.88 14.46
CA ALA A 237 4.67 -0.79 15.52
C ALA A 237 5.03 -2.18 16.07
N SER A 238 4.07 -3.09 16.10
CA SER A 238 4.27 -4.45 16.63
C SER A 238 4.79 -5.44 15.59
N ALA A 239 4.48 -5.27 14.31
CA ALA A 239 4.85 -6.21 13.25
C ALA A 239 6.37 -6.35 13.05
N PRO A 240 6.87 -7.52 12.59
CA PRO A 240 8.24 -7.68 12.12
C PRO A 240 8.55 -6.73 10.95
N THR A 241 9.83 -6.41 10.74
CA THR A 241 10.27 -5.38 9.78
C THR A 241 9.69 -5.58 8.37
N ALA A 242 9.88 -6.75 7.74
CA ALA A 242 9.39 -6.96 6.38
C ALA A 242 7.85 -7.06 6.32
N VAL A 243 7.20 -7.50 7.40
CA VAL A 243 5.73 -7.46 7.50
C VAL A 243 5.25 -6.02 7.56
N SER A 244 5.92 -5.14 8.32
CA SER A 244 5.59 -3.70 8.33
C SER A 244 5.82 -3.06 6.95
N MET A 245 6.90 -3.47 6.22
CA MET A 245 7.16 -3.02 4.86
C MET A 245 6.02 -3.39 3.91
N LEU A 246 5.57 -4.65 3.92
CA LEU A 246 4.51 -5.14 3.04
C LEU A 246 3.14 -4.59 3.46
N HIS A 247 2.87 -4.50 4.75
CA HIS A 247 1.63 -4.00 5.28
C HIS A 247 1.42 -2.51 4.93
N ALA A 248 2.34 -1.65 5.34
CA ALA A 248 2.24 -0.23 5.04
C ALA A 248 2.49 0.07 3.55
N GLY A 249 3.41 -0.66 2.94
CA GLY A 249 3.80 -0.45 1.55
C GLY A 249 2.75 -0.88 0.54
N VAL A 250 2.02 -1.96 0.80
CA VAL A 250 1.09 -2.55 -0.18
C VAL A 250 -0.30 -2.78 0.38
N LEU A 251 -0.46 -3.44 1.54
CA LEU A 251 -1.78 -3.87 2.02
C LEU A 251 -2.74 -2.68 2.19
N MET A 252 -2.29 -1.56 2.77
CA MET A 252 -3.11 -0.35 2.88
C MET A 252 -3.53 0.23 1.53
N LYS A 253 -2.80 -0.05 0.43
CA LYS A 253 -3.13 0.41 -0.92
C LYS A 253 -4.29 -0.37 -1.54
N LEU A 254 -4.54 -1.60 -1.08
CA LEU A 254 -5.76 -2.33 -1.44
C LEU A 254 -7.01 -1.50 -1.08
N GLY A 255 -6.95 -0.75 0.03
CA GLY A 255 -8.02 0.17 0.44
C GLY A 255 -8.25 1.30 -0.57
N GLY A 256 -7.21 2.04 -0.94
CA GLY A 256 -7.30 3.11 -1.94
C GLY A 256 -7.72 2.58 -3.32
N TYR A 257 -7.14 1.47 -3.75
CA TYR A 257 -7.50 0.79 -5.00
C TYR A 257 -8.98 0.38 -5.01
N GLY A 258 -9.46 -0.26 -3.93
CA GLY A 258 -10.85 -0.71 -3.82
C GLY A 258 -11.85 0.45 -3.76
N CYS A 259 -11.53 1.54 -3.03
CA CYS A 259 -12.35 2.75 -3.03
C CYS A 259 -12.51 3.31 -4.44
N PHE A 260 -11.43 3.36 -5.23
CA PHE A 260 -11.47 3.91 -6.58
C PHE A 260 -12.09 2.95 -7.60
N ARG A 261 -11.60 1.69 -7.65
CA ARG A 261 -11.98 0.71 -8.68
C ARG A 261 -13.37 0.08 -8.43
N ILE A 262 -13.84 0.01 -7.19
CA ILE A 262 -15.11 -0.64 -6.88
C ILE A 262 -16.13 0.40 -6.44
N ALA A 263 -15.88 1.14 -5.34
CA ALA A 263 -16.89 2.06 -4.81
C ALA A 263 -17.21 3.18 -5.79
N MET A 264 -16.19 3.92 -6.24
CA MET A 264 -16.42 5.10 -7.09
C MET A 264 -16.76 4.71 -8.54
N TYR A 265 -16.11 3.70 -9.11
CA TYR A 265 -16.31 3.30 -10.50
C TYR A 265 -17.67 2.66 -10.75
N LEU A 266 -18.13 1.77 -9.86
CA LEU A 266 -19.41 1.08 -10.03
C LEU A 266 -20.60 1.88 -9.52
N MET A 267 -20.38 2.85 -8.61
CA MET A 267 -21.45 3.63 -7.97
C MET A 267 -21.16 5.14 -8.05
N PRO A 268 -21.09 5.72 -9.25
CA PRO A 268 -20.73 7.13 -9.43
C PRO A 268 -21.73 8.10 -8.80
N THR A 269 -23.03 7.81 -8.84
CA THR A 269 -24.06 8.63 -8.15
C THR A 269 -23.90 8.55 -6.63
N GLY A 270 -23.57 7.38 -6.10
CA GLY A 270 -23.24 7.21 -4.67
C GLY A 270 -22.03 8.03 -4.27
N ALA A 271 -21.00 8.08 -5.13
CA ALA A 271 -19.82 8.91 -4.91
C ALA A 271 -20.16 10.41 -4.89
N ALA A 272 -21.05 10.87 -5.76
CA ALA A 272 -21.53 12.27 -5.77
C ALA A 272 -22.33 12.61 -4.50
N ILE A 273 -23.17 11.68 -3.99
CA ILE A 273 -23.99 11.92 -2.80
C ILE A 273 -23.15 11.95 -1.51
N TRP A 274 -22.20 11.02 -1.37
CA TRP A 274 -21.43 10.82 -0.14
C TRP A 274 -20.03 11.44 -0.17
N GLY A 275 -19.60 11.95 -1.34
CA GLY A 275 -18.25 12.45 -1.57
C GLY A 275 -17.83 13.50 -0.54
N ASP A 276 -18.65 14.51 -0.30
CA ASP A 276 -18.35 15.60 0.64
C ASP A 276 -18.21 15.12 2.08
N PHE A 277 -19.05 14.17 2.50
CA PHE A 277 -18.95 13.57 3.83
C PHE A 277 -17.61 12.85 4.02
N PHE A 278 -17.24 11.98 3.07
CA PHE A 278 -15.97 11.28 3.14
C PHE A 278 -14.78 12.20 2.92
N LEU A 279 -14.93 13.29 2.16
CA LEU A 279 -13.90 14.29 1.98
C LEU A 279 -13.51 14.96 3.31
N VAL A 280 -14.48 15.27 4.16
CA VAL A 280 -14.21 15.76 5.52
C VAL A 280 -13.41 14.74 6.33
N LEU A 281 -13.82 13.48 6.34
CA LEU A 281 -13.13 12.43 7.09
C LEU A 281 -11.69 12.20 6.60
N THR A 282 -11.48 12.24 5.28
CA THR A 282 -10.13 12.09 4.71
C THR A 282 -9.26 13.31 4.99
N THR A 283 -9.81 14.53 4.95
CA THR A 283 -9.10 15.76 5.34
C THR A 283 -8.66 15.68 6.81
N ILE A 284 -9.54 15.21 7.70
CA ILE A 284 -9.19 14.95 9.10
C ILE A 284 -8.09 13.90 9.21
N SER A 285 -8.16 12.80 8.44
CA SER A 285 -7.11 11.76 8.43
C SER A 285 -5.74 12.33 8.10
N VAL A 286 -5.66 13.20 7.09
CA VAL A 286 -4.40 13.83 6.65
C VAL A 286 -3.79 14.66 7.78
N VAL A 287 -4.57 15.57 8.37
CA VAL A 287 -4.08 16.50 9.39
C VAL A 287 -3.83 15.78 10.73
N TYR A 288 -4.78 14.96 11.16
CA TYR A 288 -4.69 14.21 12.40
C TYR A 288 -3.51 13.23 12.40
N GLY A 289 -3.33 12.47 11.30
CA GLY A 289 -2.20 11.55 11.15
C GLY A 289 -0.86 12.26 11.27
N GLY A 290 -0.72 13.42 10.62
CA GLY A 290 0.48 14.26 10.70
C GLY A 290 0.76 14.76 12.11
N PHE A 291 -0.21 15.37 12.79
CA PHE A 291 -0.04 15.84 14.17
C PHE A 291 0.22 14.69 15.15
N SER A 292 -0.42 13.54 14.94
CA SER A 292 -0.16 12.36 15.75
C SER A 292 1.29 11.88 15.60
N ALA A 293 1.88 11.94 14.39
CA ALA A 293 3.29 11.63 14.17
C ALA A 293 4.23 12.61 14.89
N VAL A 294 3.87 13.90 14.96
CA VAL A 294 4.66 14.92 15.67
C VAL A 294 4.83 14.59 17.16
N VAL A 295 3.80 14.07 17.82
CA VAL A 295 3.86 13.82 19.27
C VAL A 295 4.48 12.47 19.65
N GLN A 296 4.67 11.56 18.71
CA GLN A 296 5.26 10.26 18.99
C GLN A 296 6.76 10.33 19.28
N THR A 297 7.23 9.38 20.08
CA THR A 297 8.64 9.18 20.41
C THR A 297 9.22 7.86 19.93
N ASP A 298 8.40 6.89 19.58
CA ASP A 298 8.80 5.61 18.96
C ASP A 298 8.86 5.76 17.44
N LEU A 299 10.00 5.39 16.83
CA LEU A 299 10.24 5.50 15.40
C LEU A 299 9.19 4.77 14.55
N LYS A 300 8.73 3.58 14.98
CA LYS A 300 7.70 2.84 14.26
C LYS A 300 6.33 3.53 14.34
N TYR A 301 5.96 4.08 15.50
CA TYR A 301 4.72 4.83 15.64
C TYR A 301 4.73 6.14 14.84
N ILE A 302 5.87 6.85 14.80
CA ILE A 302 6.03 8.05 13.97
C ILE A 302 5.74 7.71 12.50
N ASN A 303 6.39 6.66 11.96
CA ASN A 303 6.20 6.24 10.58
C ASN A 303 4.79 5.70 10.31
N ALA A 304 4.19 5.01 11.28
CA ALA A 304 2.84 4.47 11.16
C ALA A 304 1.76 5.57 11.10
N TYR A 305 1.86 6.61 11.93
CA TYR A 305 0.97 7.78 11.86
C TYR A 305 1.23 8.63 10.60
N SER A 306 2.48 8.72 10.15
CA SER A 306 2.80 9.27 8.83
C SER A 306 2.04 8.51 7.73
N SER A 307 1.98 7.17 7.80
CA SER A 307 1.22 6.35 6.86
C SER A 307 -0.28 6.61 6.90
N VAL A 308 -0.86 6.87 8.08
CA VAL A 308 -2.28 7.29 8.20
C VAL A 308 -2.52 8.60 7.45
N SER A 309 -1.62 9.58 7.61
CA SER A 309 -1.70 10.87 6.91
C SER A 309 -1.64 10.70 5.39
N HIS A 310 -0.64 9.98 4.87
CA HIS A 310 -0.46 9.79 3.43
C HIS A 310 -1.53 8.90 2.78
N CYS A 311 -2.05 7.88 3.48
CA CYS A 311 -3.19 7.10 3.00
C CYS A 311 -4.48 7.92 3.04
N GLY A 312 -4.65 8.78 4.05
CA GLY A 312 -5.71 9.79 4.07
C GLY A 312 -5.64 10.72 2.86
N LEU A 313 -4.43 11.15 2.47
CA LEU A 313 -4.19 11.98 1.28
C LEU A 313 -4.54 11.24 -0.03
N VAL A 314 -4.32 9.93 -0.11
CA VAL A 314 -4.77 9.11 -1.26
C VAL A 314 -6.28 9.16 -1.39
N LEU A 315 -7.02 8.84 -0.32
CA LEU A 315 -8.48 8.84 -0.34
C LEU A 315 -9.04 10.24 -0.58
N PHE A 316 -8.44 11.27 0.01
CA PHE A 316 -8.75 12.68 -0.24
C PHE A 316 -8.63 13.02 -1.73
N ALA A 317 -7.50 12.64 -2.35
CA ALA A 317 -7.24 12.95 -3.75
C ALA A 317 -8.22 12.26 -4.72
N LEU A 318 -8.67 11.04 -4.40
CA LEU A 318 -9.70 10.34 -5.16
C LEU A 318 -11.05 11.08 -5.11
N LEU A 319 -11.45 11.54 -3.93
CA LEU A 319 -12.71 12.24 -3.70
C LEU A 319 -12.76 13.66 -4.31
N MET A 320 -11.63 14.21 -4.73
CA MET A 320 -11.60 15.44 -5.53
C MET A 320 -12.18 15.26 -6.93
N MET A 321 -12.34 14.03 -7.41
CA MET A 321 -12.98 13.66 -8.67
C MET A 321 -12.41 14.38 -9.90
N THR A 322 -11.14 14.80 -9.86
CA THR A 322 -10.44 15.35 -11.02
C THR A 322 -9.46 14.31 -11.56
N ARG A 323 -9.24 14.30 -12.87
CA ARG A 323 -8.29 13.37 -13.51
C ARG A 323 -6.88 13.49 -12.93
N VAL A 324 -6.42 14.74 -12.73
CA VAL A 324 -5.06 15.00 -12.23
C VAL A 324 -4.92 14.56 -10.78
N SER A 325 -5.91 14.87 -9.92
CA SER A 325 -5.88 14.47 -8.52
C SER A 325 -5.94 12.93 -8.36
N ALA A 326 -6.79 12.25 -9.12
CA ALA A 326 -6.87 10.79 -9.11
C ALA A 326 -5.56 10.12 -9.62
N THR A 327 -4.94 10.69 -10.66
CA THR A 327 -3.60 10.25 -11.10
C THR A 327 -2.57 10.45 -9.97
N GLY A 328 -2.63 11.58 -9.28
CA GLY A 328 -1.82 11.89 -8.10
C GLY A 328 -2.07 10.91 -6.95
N ALA A 329 -3.30 10.47 -6.73
CA ALA A 329 -3.63 9.47 -5.71
C ALA A 329 -2.93 8.13 -5.96
N ILE A 330 -2.92 7.66 -7.21
CA ILE A 330 -2.23 6.41 -7.57
C ILE A 330 -0.71 6.57 -7.48
N LEU A 331 -0.17 7.71 -7.93
CA LEU A 331 1.25 8.04 -7.74
C LEU A 331 1.61 8.08 -6.24
N GLN A 332 0.71 8.60 -5.39
CA GLN A 332 0.90 8.62 -3.94
C GLN A 332 0.86 7.22 -3.33
N MET A 333 0.00 6.33 -3.81
CA MET A 333 0.04 4.92 -3.39
C MET A 333 1.39 4.28 -3.70
N LEU A 334 1.92 4.49 -4.90
CA LEU A 334 3.22 3.95 -5.32
C LEU A 334 4.38 4.56 -4.53
N SER A 335 4.44 5.89 -4.48
CA SER A 335 5.51 6.64 -3.81
C SER A 335 5.56 6.34 -2.31
N HIS A 336 4.41 6.47 -1.63
CA HIS A 336 4.30 6.17 -0.21
C HIS A 336 4.64 4.70 0.09
N GLY A 337 4.24 3.77 -0.80
CA GLY A 337 4.58 2.35 -0.65
C GLY A 337 6.08 2.10 -0.60
N LEU A 338 6.82 2.62 -1.57
CA LEU A 338 8.28 2.49 -1.65
C LEU A 338 8.99 3.19 -0.49
N MET A 339 8.61 4.43 -0.21
CA MET A 339 9.19 5.24 0.85
C MET A 339 8.97 4.63 2.23
N THR A 340 7.77 4.17 2.53
CA THR A 340 7.43 3.56 3.82
C THR A 340 8.14 2.23 4.01
N ALA A 341 8.27 1.41 2.95
CA ALA A 341 9.07 0.20 3.00
C ALA A 341 10.53 0.50 3.32
N LEU A 342 11.11 1.55 2.71
CA LEU A 342 12.46 2.01 3.01
C LEU A 342 12.59 2.44 4.49
N PHE A 343 11.65 3.24 5.01
CA PHE A 343 11.67 3.65 6.41
C PHE A 343 11.60 2.47 7.37
N PHE A 344 10.66 1.53 7.17
CA PHE A 344 10.54 0.38 8.06
C PHE A 344 11.78 -0.53 7.99
N ALA A 345 12.39 -0.70 6.82
CA ALA A 345 13.66 -1.42 6.69
C ALA A 345 14.75 -0.76 7.56
N LEU A 346 14.93 0.56 7.44
CA LEU A 346 15.93 1.32 8.21
C LEU A 346 15.65 1.33 9.72
N ILE A 347 14.39 1.51 10.12
CA ILE A 347 13.98 1.44 11.54
C ILE A 347 14.23 0.03 12.10
N GLY A 348 13.97 -1.00 11.30
CA GLY A 348 14.28 -2.38 11.67
C GLY A 348 15.77 -2.61 11.91
N MET A 349 16.63 -2.01 11.08
CA MET A 349 18.09 -2.06 11.25
C MET A 349 18.58 -1.32 12.49
N ILE A 350 18.00 -0.14 12.78
CA ILE A 350 18.28 0.60 14.02
C ILE A 350 17.91 -0.26 15.21
N TYR A 351 16.68 -0.76 15.25
CA TYR A 351 16.17 -1.56 16.36
C TYR A 351 16.94 -2.87 16.56
N GLY A 352 17.31 -3.55 15.49
CA GLY A 352 18.10 -4.80 15.55
C GLY A 352 19.49 -4.64 16.17
N ARG A 353 20.02 -3.42 16.23
CA ARG A 353 21.34 -3.09 16.79
C ARG A 353 21.25 -2.41 18.14
N THR A 354 20.37 -1.43 18.26
CA THR A 354 20.26 -0.59 19.47
C THR A 354 19.28 -1.15 20.50
N HIS A 355 18.42 -2.10 20.10
CA HIS A 355 17.31 -2.65 20.89
C HIS A 355 16.33 -1.58 21.43
N THR A 356 16.39 -0.36 20.89
CA THR A 356 15.47 0.73 21.21
C THR A 356 14.94 1.41 19.96
N ARG A 357 13.73 1.93 20.04
CA ARG A 357 13.09 2.73 18.99
C ARG A 357 12.74 4.13 19.50
N ASP A 358 13.04 4.41 20.79
CA ASP A 358 12.75 5.69 21.39
C ASP A 358 13.78 6.73 20.93
N ILE A 359 13.31 7.76 20.22
CA ILE A 359 14.16 8.84 19.70
C ILE A 359 14.88 9.62 20.81
N ARG A 360 14.44 9.51 22.05
CA ARG A 360 15.10 10.16 23.21
C ARG A 360 16.37 9.44 23.64
N GLN A 361 16.50 8.16 23.29
CA GLN A 361 17.64 7.31 23.64
C GLN A 361 18.64 7.16 22.49
N LEU A 362 18.32 7.74 21.31
CA LEU A 362 19.13 7.64 20.11
C LEU A 362 19.76 9.00 19.78
N SER A 363 21.06 9.00 19.50
CA SER A 363 21.80 10.20 19.09
C SER A 363 23.12 9.84 18.40
N GLY A 364 23.59 10.70 17.50
CA GLY A 364 24.90 10.58 16.87
C GLY A 364 25.08 9.39 15.91
N LEU A 365 24.00 8.78 15.43
CA LEU A 365 24.05 7.58 14.59
C LEU A 365 24.77 7.82 13.24
N MET A 366 24.86 9.07 12.76
CA MET A 366 25.57 9.40 11.52
C MET A 366 27.05 8.98 11.55
N LYS A 367 27.71 9.08 12.71
CA LYS A 367 29.10 8.70 12.86
C LYS A 367 29.31 7.19 13.05
N ILE A 368 28.31 6.52 13.60
CA ILE A 368 28.39 5.08 13.97
C ILE A 368 27.95 4.20 12.81
N MET A 369 26.84 4.56 12.17
CA MET A 369 26.21 3.80 11.10
C MET A 369 25.94 4.71 9.88
N PRO A 370 26.98 5.17 9.16
CA PRO A 370 26.85 6.17 8.11
C PRO A 370 25.98 5.73 6.93
N PHE A 371 26.03 4.47 6.51
CA PHE A 371 25.18 3.96 5.43
C PHE A 371 23.69 4.04 5.82
N LEU A 372 23.37 3.53 6.99
CA LEU A 372 21.99 3.57 7.53
C LEU A 372 21.51 5.01 7.69
N ALA A 373 22.33 5.89 8.20
CA ALA A 373 22.00 7.30 8.40
C ALA A 373 21.73 8.05 7.09
N VAL A 374 22.56 7.84 6.07
CA VAL A 374 22.32 8.42 4.73
C VAL A 374 21.01 7.87 4.14
N GLY A 375 20.76 6.56 4.24
CA GLY A 375 19.49 5.96 3.81
C GLY A 375 18.29 6.59 4.52
N TYR A 376 18.40 6.84 5.84
CA TYR A 376 17.33 7.45 6.64
C TYR A 376 17.07 8.91 6.23
N VAL A 377 18.12 9.68 5.91
CA VAL A 377 17.99 11.03 5.35
C VAL A 377 17.27 11.00 4.00
N ILE A 378 17.65 10.09 3.09
CA ILE A 378 16.99 9.95 1.77
C ILE A 378 15.52 9.60 1.95
N ALA A 379 15.18 8.65 2.84
CA ALA A 379 13.81 8.30 3.14
C ALA A 379 13.02 9.51 3.70
N GLY A 380 13.66 10.28 4.60
CA GLY A 380 13.09 11.52 5.15
C GLY A 380 12.81 12.57 4.09
N LEU A 381 13.76 12.82 3.20
CA LEU A 381 13.61 13.77 2.10
C LEU A 381 12.53 13.34 1.10
N ALA A 382 12.39 12.03 0.86
CA ALA A 382 11.32 11.49 0.04
C ALA A 382 9.93 11.71 0.67
N ASN A 383 9.83 11.56 2.01
CA ASN A 383 8.61 11.81 2.76
C ASN A 383 8.25 13.31 2.81
N LEU A 384 9.24 14.18 2.80
CA LEU A 384 9.07 15.63 2.71
C LEU A 384 8.59 16.11 1.34
N GLY A 385 8.53 15.23 0.35
CA GLY A 385 8.24 15.65 -1.00
C GLY A 385 9.33 16.52 -1.62
N LEU A 386 10.62 16.18 -1.41
CA LEU A 386 11.70 16.93 -2.01
C LEU A 386 11.80 16.65 -3.53
N PRO A 387 11.95 17.69 -4.40
CA PRO A 387 12.13 17.49 -5.83
C PRO A 387 13.29 16.54 -6.17
N GLY A 388 13.04 15.63 -7.11
CA GLY A 388 13.98 14.54 -7.48
C GLY A 388 13.68 13.21 -6.77
N LEU A 389 12.77 13.18 -5.81
CA LEU A 389 12.29 11.96 -5.15
C LEU A 389 10.79 11.76 -5.41
N SER A 390 10.32 10.53 -5.23
CA SER A 390 8.96 10.12 -5.61
C SER A 390 7.85 10.90 -4.91
N GLY A 391 8.05 11.32 -3.66
CA GLY A 391 7.07 12.04 -2.86
C GLY A 391 6.65 13.37 -3.48
N PHE A 392 7.60 14.13 -4.02
CA PHE A 392 7.32 15.40 -4.68
C PHE A 392 6.34 15.25 -5.85
N VAL A 393 6.62 14.31 -6.73
CA VAL A 393 5.79 14.08 -7.93
C VAL A 393 4.36 13.74 -7.55
N ALA A 394 4.20 12.86 -6.57
CA ALA A 394 2.90 12.40 -6.12
C ALA A 394 2.10 13.52 -5.44
N GLU A 395 2.67 14.18 -4.44
CA GLU A 395 1.98 15.22 -3.66
C GLU A 395 1.66 16.46 -4.50
N MET A 396 2.59 16.91 -5.33
CA MET A 396 2.34 18.04 -6.25
C MET A 396 1.21 17.72 -7.22
N THR A 397 1.17 16.50 -7.77
CA THR A 397 0.08 16.09 -8.66
C THR A 397 -1.26 16.05 -7.92
N VAL A 398 -1.28 15.57 -6.67
CA VAL A 398 -2.48 15.58 -5.81
C VAL A 398 -2.97 17.01 -5.61
N PHE A 399 -2.13 17.91 -5.10
CA PHE A 399 -2.58 19.26 -4.73
C PHE A 399 -2.94 20.10 -5.94
N VAL A 400 -2.13 20.08 -7.01
CA VAL A 400 -2.45 20.78 -8.26
C VAL A 400 -3.77 20.26 -8.84
N GLY A 401 -3.98 18.93 -8.86
CA GLY A 401 -5.23 18.35 -9.34
C GLY A 401 -6.43 18.68 -8.45
N SER A 402 -6.24 18.73 -7.13
CA SER A 402 -7.31 19.08 -6.18
C SER A 402 -7.77 20.55 -6.34
N PHE A 403 -6.86 21.47 -6.61
CA PHE A 403 -7.21 22.87 -6.88
C PHE A 403 -7.96 23.10 -8.21
N GLN A 404 -7.96 22.11 -9.13
CA GLN A 404 -8.75 22.18 -10.36
C GLN A 404 -10.26 22.09 -10.11
N ASN A 405 -10.67 21.50 -8.99
CA ASN A 405 -12.09 21.50 -8.61
C ASN A 405 -12.53 22.95 -8.31
N PRO A 406 -13.57 23.47 -8.98
CA PRO A 406 -13.99 24.87 -8.85
C PRO A 406 -14.71 25.16 -7.53
N ASP A 407 -15.22 24.13 -6.85
CA ASP A 407 -16.04 24.29 -5.66
C ASP A 407 -15.22 24.82 -4.46
N LEU A 408 -15.79 25.80 -3.75
CA LEU A 408 -15.13 26.45 -2.63
C LEU A 408 -14.87 25.50 -1.47
N PHE A 409 -15.79 24.56 -1.21
CA PHE A 409 -15.65 23.57 -0.15
C PHE A 409 -14.45 22.65 -0.42
N HIS A 410 -14.34 22.11 -1.64
CA HIS A 410 -13.23 21.26 -2.06
C HIS A 410 -11.89 22.00 -2.00
N ARG A 411 -11.84 23.28 -2.43
CA ARG A 411 -10.65 24.12 -2.33
C ARG A 411 -10.25 24.39 -0.88
N THR A 412 -11.21 24.62 0.01
CA THR A 412 -10.97 24.81 1.44
C THR A 412 -10.36 23.54 2.05
N CYS A 413 -10.93 22.37 1.76
CA CYS A 413 -10.36 21.09 2.18
C CYS A 413 -8.94 20.89 1.62
N THR A 414 -8.68 21.31 0.39
CA THR A 414 -7.34 21.24 -0.23
C THR A 414 -6.33 22.12 0.51
N ILE A 415 -6.69 23.35 0.87
CA ILE A 415 -5.83 24.25 1.65
C ILE A 415 -5.49 23.61 3.00
N ILE A 416 -6.48 23.04 3.69
CA ILE A 416 -6.27 22.36 4.97
C ILE A 416 -5.36 21.14 4.79
N ALA A 417 -5.60 20.30 3.78
CA ALA A 417 -4.77 19.13 3.50
C ALA A 417 -3.32 19.51 3.15
N THR A 418 -3.09 20.60 2.43
CA THR A 418 -1.75 21.08 2.05
C THR A 418 -0.91 21.47 3.28
N MET A 419 -1.53 21.82 4.41
CA MET A 419 -0.80 22.07 5.65
C MET A 419 -0.03 20.81 6.14
N SER A 420 -0.41 19.61 5.69
CA SER A 420 0.29 18.37 6.01
C SER A 420 1.76 18.39 5.59
N ILE A 421 2.13 19.11 4.53
CA ILE A 421 3.52 19.25 4.07
C ILE A 421 4.39 19.86 5.20
N VAL A 422 3.90 20.93 5.82
CA VAL A 422 4.62 21.59 6.93
C VAL A 422 4.70 20.67 8.14
N ILE A 423 3.61 19.98 8.46
CA ILE A 423 3.55 19.04 9.60
C ILE A 423 4.54 17.89 9.37
N THR A 424 4.63 17.37 8.14
CA THR A 424 5.59 16.33 7.74
C THR A 424 7.02 16.81 7.92
N ALA A 425 7.33 18.04 7.49
CA ALA A 425 8.64 18.64 7.70
C ALA A 425 9.02 18.68 9.18
N VAL A 426 8.09 19.07 10.06
CA VAL A 426 8.34 19.15 11.51
C VAL A 426 8.74 17.81 12.09
N TYR A 427 7.99 16.74 11.88
CA TYR A 427 8.32 15.46 12.50
C TYR A 427 9.53 14.77 11.87
N ILE A 428 9.72 14.86 10.54
CA ILE A 428 10.86 14.26 9.87
C ILE A 428 12.17 14.95 10.27
N LEU A 429 12.24 16.28 10.16
CA LEU A 429 13.46 17.02 10.51
C LEU A 429 13.80 16.90 11.99
N ARG A 430 12.78 16.87 12.85
CA ARG A 430 12.96 16.60 14.29
C ARG A 430 13.62 15.24 14.53
N VAL A 431 13.11 14.18 13.90
CA VAL A 431 13.65 12.83 14.06
C VAL A 431 15.06 12.74 13.50
N VAL A 432 15.28 13.18 12.27
CA VAL A 432 16.59 13.19 11.60
C VAL A 432 17.62 13.96 12.47
N GLY A 433 17.26 15.18 12.93
CA GLY A 433 18.12 15.98 13.77
C GLY A 433 18.49 15.30 15.08
N LYS A 434 17.52 14.64 15.71
CA LYS A 434 17.69 14.04 17.04
C LYS A 434 18.46 12.73 17.01
N ILE A 435 18.18 11.82 16.07
CA ILE A 435 18.79 10.49 16.08
C ILE A 435 20.14 10.43 15.35
N LEU A 436 20.33 11.25 14.30
CA LEU A 436 21.52 11.14 13.45
C LEU A 436 22.65 12.07 13.89
N TYR A 437 22.33 13.28 14.38
CA TYR A 437 23.31 14.28 14.73
C TYR A 437 23.60 14.32 16.23
N GLY A 438 24.62 15.10 16.59
CA GLY A 438 25.09 15.27 17.97
C GLY A 438 26.11 14.22 18.42
N THR A 439 26.36 14.19 19.74
CA THR A 439 27.24 13.19 20.38
C THR A 439 26.42 11.97 20.77
N CYS A 440 26.99 10.79 20.60
CA CYS A 440 26.37 9.56 21.07
C CYS A 440 26.33 9.54 22.60
N GLN A 441 25.14 9.52 23.15
CA GLN A 441 24.94 9.54 24.62
C GLN A 441 25.13 8.16 25.25
N ASN A 442 24.89 7.07 24.51
CA ASN A 442 25.06 5.72 25.04
C ASN A 442 26.38 5.12 24.56
N PRO A 443 27.36 4.88 25.47
CA PRO A 443 28.66 4.31 25.11
C PRO A 443 28.58 2.95 24.43
N GLU A 444 27.56 2.13 24.70
CA GLU A 444 27.37 0.84 24.06
C GLU A 444 27.06 0.98 22.55
N HIS A 445 26.41 2.06 22.16
CA HIS A 445 26.11 2.32 20.75
C HIS A 445 27.37 2.62 19.92
N LEU A 446 28.47 3.09 20.53
CA LEU A 446 29.74 3.34 19.84
C LEU A 446 30.39 2.07 19.24
N LYS A 447 30.01 0.88 19.76
CA LYS A 447 30.53 -0.42 19.30
C LYS A 447 29.67 -1.07 18.22
N LEU A 448 28.55 -0.45 17.83
CA LEU A 448 27.61 -1.02 16.85
C LEU A 448 28.21 -1.00 15.45
N THR A 449 27.88 -2.03 14.68
CA THR A 449 28.28 -2.14 13.26
C THR A 449 27.21 -1.55 12.35
N ASP A 450 27.63 -1.00 11.22
CA ASP A 450 26.73 -0.51 10.17
C ASP A 450 25.99 -1.67 9.46
N ALA A 451 25.15 -1.34 8.49
CA ALA A 451 24.31 -2.29 7.75
C ALA A 451 25.12 -3.42 7.11
N THR A 452 24.57 -4.62 7.17
CA THR A 452 25.15 -5.82 6.54
C THR A 452 24.79 -5.87 5.05
N TRP A 453 25.39 -6.79 4.28
CA TRP A 453 25.23 -6.84 2.83
C TRP A 453 23.76 -7.02 2.39
N ASP A 454 23.03 -7.90 3.08
CA ASP A 454 21.62 -8.20 2.86
C ASP A 454 20.74 -6.95 3.08
N GLU A 455 21.00 -6.23 4.17
CA GLU A 455 20.33 -4.97 4.52
C GLU A 455 20.66 -3.86 3.52
N ARG A 456 21.95 -3.70 3.17
CA ARG A 456 22.38 -2.72 2.17
C ARG A 456 21.72 -2.95 0.82
N PHE A 457 21.66 -4.21 0.39
CA PHE A 457 21.04 -4.56 -0.88
C PHE A 457 19.55 -4.16 -0.92
N ALA A 458 18.77 -4.51 0.11
CA ALA A 458 17.36 -4.13 0.20
C ALA A 458 17.17 -2.60 0.17
N VAL A 459 17.96 -1.87 0.96
CA VAL A 459 17.89 -0.39 1.04
C VAL A 459 18.27 0.25 -0.29
N ILE A 460 19.33 -0.20 -0.95
CA ILE A 460 19.77 0.35 -2.25
C ILE A 460 18.69 0.13 -3.31
N CYS A 461 18.08 -1.07 -3.38
CA CYS A 461 16.98 -1.34 -4.30
C CYS A 461 15.79 -0.37 -4.09
N LEU A 462 15.42 -0.12 -2.83
CA LEU A 462 14.33 0.80 -2.51
C LEU A 462 14.70 2.27 -2.81
N ILE A 463 15.93 2.69 -2.54
CA ILE A 463 16.42 4.04 -2.87
C ILE A 463 16.40 4.24 -4.39
N ILE A 464 16.87 3.26 -5.17
CA ILE A 464 16.84 3.31 -6.65
C ILE A 464 15.39 3.45 -7.14
N ALA A 465 14.44 2.71 -6.57
CA ALA A 465 13.04 2.80 -6.94
C ALA A 465 12.45 4.18 -6.61
N VAL A 466 12.71 4.71 -5.41
CA VAL A 466 12.23 6.04 -4.96
C VAL A 466 12.84 7.17 -5.82
N ALA A 467 14.14 7.13 -6.09
CA ALA A 467 14.82 8.13 -6.91
C ALA A 467 14.42 7.99 -8.39
N GLY A 468 14.35 6.77 -8.91
CA GLY A 468 13.93 6.50 -10.29
C GLY A 468 12.55 7.03 -10.60
N LEU A 469 11.59 6.85 -9.69
CA LEU A 469 10.24 7.41 -9.82
C LEU A 469 10.25 8.95 -9.73
N GLY A 470 11.10 9.52 -8.88
CA GLY A 470 11.22 10.98 -8.74
C GLY A 470 11.90 11.66 -9.93
N LEU A 471 12.90 11.01 -10.54
CA LEU A 471 13.66 11.57 -11.67
C LEU A 471 12.98 11.33 -13.03
N ALA A 472 12.25 10.23 -13.17
CA ALA A 472 11.57 9.85 -14.42
C ALA A 472 10.10 9.49 -14.21
N PRO A 473 9.25 10.41 -13.73
CA PRO A 473 7.86 10.11 -13.39
C PRO A 473 6.95 9.95 -14.62
N TYR A 474 7.36 10.42 -15.77
CA TYR A 474 6.51 10.57 -16.95
C TYR A 474 5.90 9.25 -17.42
N TRP A 475 6.70 8.17 -17.50
CA TRP A 475 6.21 6.88 -17.96
C TRP A 475 5.13 6.30 -17.04
N VAL A 476 5.33 6.41 -15.70
CA VAL A 476 4.34 5.94 -14.71
C VAL A 476 3.08 6.79 -14.76
N SER A 477 3.22 8.10 -14.80
CA SER A 477 2.10 9.03 -14.88
C SER A 477 1.23 8.77 -16.12
N ASN A 478 1.85 8.50 -17.28
CA ASN A 478 1.13 8.16 -18.50
C ASN A 478 0.37 6.83 -18.38
N VAL A 479 1.00 5.80 -17.85
CA VAL A 479 0.38 4.48 -17.64
C VAL A 479 -0.83 4.61 -16.73
N ILE A 480 -0.72 5.37 -15.65
CA ILE A 480 -1.81 5.60 -14.68
C ILE A 480 -2.92 6.44 -15.29
N SER A 481 -2.60 7.57 -15.90
CA SER A 481 -3.62 8.54 -16.36
C SER A 481 -4.55 7.96 -17.41
N GLY A 482 -4.04 7.08 -18.28
CA GLY A 482 -4.87 6.35 -19.25
C GLY A 482 -5.90 5.42 -18.62
N SER A 483 -5.60 4.89 -17.43
CA SER A 483 -6.50 3.98 -16.70
C SER A 483 -7.41 4.72 -15.69
N VAL A 484 -7.04 5.93 -15.29
CA VAL A 484 -7.86 6.82 -14.46
C VAL A 484 -9.01 7.43 -15.27
N GLU A 485 -8.78 7.74 -16.55
CA GLU A 485 -9.75 8.41 -17.43
C GLU A 485 -11.12 7.74 -17.52
N PRO A 486 -11.24 6.40 -17.76
CA PRO A 486 -12.55 5.74 -17.80
C PRO A 486 -13.34 5.89 -16.51
N ILE A 487 -12.67 5.82 -15.35
CA ILE A 487 -13.30 5.92 -14.02
C ILE A 487 -13.81 7.35 -13.78
N ILE A 488 -12.96 8.36 -14.04
CA ILE A 488 -13.33 9.76 -13.83
C ILE A 488 -14.43 10.18 -14.81
N SER A 489 -14.41 9.69 -16.05
CA SER A 489 -15.47 10.01 -17.03
C SER A 489 -16.85 9.45 -16.61
N GLN A 490 -16.91 8.39 -15.80
CA GLN A 490 -18.15 7.90 -15.20
C GLN A 490 -18.65 8.80 -14.05
N LEU A 491 -17.72 9.40 -13.28
CA LEU A 491 -18.05 10.25 -12.12
C LEU A 491 -18.54 11.64 -12.50
N ILE A 492 -18.15 12.13 -13.68
CA ILE A 492 -18.49 13.50 -14.15
C ILE A 492 -19.79 13.50 -14.99
N ARG A 493 -20.28 12.33 -15.40
CA ARG A 493 -21.56 12.18 -16.09
C ARG A 493 -22.72 12.33 -15.14
#